data_deb6d49bacb75033a8f7fcb14de1e0a9
#
_entry.id   deb6d49bacb75033a8f7fcb14de1e0a9
#
_cell.length_a   1.000
_cell.length_b   1.000
_cell.length_c   1.000
_cell.angle_alpha   90.00
_cell.angle_beta   90.00
_cell.angle_gamma   90.00
#
_symmetry.space_group_name_H-M   'P 1'
#
loop_
_entity.id
_entity.type
_entity.pdbx_description
1 polymer ?
#
loop_
_entity_poly.entity_id
_entity_poly.type
_entity_poly.pdbx_seq_one_letter_code
_entity_poly.pdbx_strand_id
1 'polypeptide(L)'
;AELTRIVQGSAGTDTIKLTFSPQRALEGDIEDNIVLQKDDCVQIREIPKYAQALARRMSLEGEFVFPGTYSFSEGERLSSVIERAGGLTEEAYPSGTVFLRESVKEIQRERKEEYINRLEKDILTMGTLSLETALDPSQAVLLQQTLSTKKELVAKLRASVPTGRMVVKISDVMLLPSSDYDVVLKPGDRLIVGKKPDSVNVMGEVYNPNALLVEKGKDVGYYLSLVGGPTDTADKKQLYIVKADGTVISKKQEKFGLFNWDMLENRWTWGSFNSIELDPGDTIIVPKKIEKIGWLKYTKDVTGILYEIAVSAGVLHEIFTD
;
A
#
# COMPACT_ATOMS: atom_id res chain seq x y z
N ALA A 1 -32.08 19.05 15.96
CA ALA A 1 -31.92 20.52 15.85
C ALA A 1 -31.85 21.16 17.23
N GLU A 2 -31.27 22.37 17.31
CA GLU A 2 -31.19 23.19 18.51
C GLU A 2 -31.85 24.54 18.20
N LEU A 3 -32.77 24.98 19.06
CA LEU A 3 -33.39 26.31 19.03
C LEU A 3 -32.80 27.13 20.15
N THR A 4 -32.21 28.27 19.80
CA THR A 4 -31.72 29.25 20.76
C THR A 4 -32.71 30.42 20.79
N ARG A 5 -33.29 30.68 21.94
CA ARG A 5 -34.28 31.76 22.19
C ARG A 5 -33.73 32.77 23.19
N ILE A 6 -33.85 34.02 22.85
CA ILE A 6 -33.48 35.12 23.72
C ILE A 6 -34.72 35.53 24.52
N VAL A 7 -34.63 35.49 25.86
CA VAL A 7 -35.71 35.89 26.75
C VAL A 7 -35.26 37.05 27.62
N GLN A 8 -36.14 38.04 27.84
CA GLN A 8 -35.87 39.13 28.79
C GLN A 8 -36.24 38.67 30.19
N GLY A 9 -35.22 38.54 31.02
CA GLY A 9 -35.39 38.25 32.46
C GLY A 9 -35.36 39.52 33.29
N SER A 10 -35.68 39.42 34.58
CA SER A 10 -35.72 40.53 35.54
C SER A 10 -34.35 41.19 35.81
N ALA A 11 -33.25 40.58 35.45
CA ALA A 11 -31.88 41.05 35.63
C ALA A 11 -31.10 41.27 34.32
N GLY A 12 -31.74 41.12 33.13
CA GLY A 12 -31.08 41.26 31.83
C GLY A 12 -31.61 40.26 30.81
N THR A 13 -30.90 40.12 29.69
CA THR A 13 -31.21 39.19 28.61
C THR A 13 -30.63 37.81 28.92
N ASP A 14 -31.45 36.79 28.91
CA ASP A 14 -31.04 35.39 29.10
C ASP A 14 -31.29 34.56 27.83
N THR A 15 -30.62 33.41 27.72
CA THR A 15 -30.68 32.54 26.53
C THR A 15 -31.16 31.16 26.93
N ILE A 16 -32.29 30.73 26.33
CA ILE A 16 -32.80 29.37 26.50
C ILE A 16 -32.43 28.56 25.28
N LYS A 17 -31.90 27.34 25.51
CA LYS A 17 -31.62 26.36 24.46
C LYS A 17 -32.59 25.19 24.55
N LEU A 18 -33.30 24.96 23.47
CA LEU A 18 -34.25 23.86 23.36
C LEU A 18 -33.75 22.91 22.25
N THR A 19 -33.79 21.60 22.51
CA THR A 19 -33.42 20.56 21.52
C THR A 19 -34.69 19.92 21.03
N PHE A 20 -34.84 19.75 19.72
CA PHE A 20 -36.01 19.11 19.10
C PHE A 20 -35.64 18.30 17.85
N SER A 21 -36.50 17.39 17.48
CA SER A 21 -36.40 16.58 16.25
C SER A 21 -37.20 17.23 15.12
N PRO A 22 -36.57 17.80 14.07
CA PRO A 22 -37.32 18.33 12.92
C PRO A 22 -38.20 17.30 12.25
N GLN A 23 -37.80 16.03 12.22
CA GLN A 23 -38.57 14.96 11.64
C GLN A 23 -39.88 14.72 12.43
N ARG A 24 -39.81 14.58 13.74
CA ARG A 24 -41.00 14.40 14.58
C ARG A 24 -41.90 15.64 14.55
N ALA A 25 -41.32 16.84 14.51
CA ALA A 25 -42.11 18.05 14.34
C ALA A 25 -42.93 18.04 13.05
N LEU A 26 -42.36 17.56 11.93
CA LEU A 26 -43.05 17.41 10.64
C LEU A 26 -44.10 16.29 10.67
N GLU A 27 -43.92 15.26 11.49
CA GLU A 27 -44.88 14.17 11.73
C GLU A 27 -45.99 14.59 12.68
N GLY A 28 -45.96 15.81 13.22
CA GLY A 28 -46.99 16.40 14.07
C GLY A 28 -46.85 16.12 15.57
N ASP A 29 -45.64 15.71 16.02
CA ASP A 29 -45.36 15.54 17.43
C ASP A 29 -45.41 16.90 18.16
N ILE A 30 -46.25 16.99 19.21
CA ILE A 30 -46.50 18.23 19.93
C ILE A 30 -45.30 18.71 20.71
N GLU A 31 -44.47 17.82 21.26
CA GLU A 31 -43.30 18.15 22.05
C GLU A 31 -42.16 18.68 21.17
N ASP A 32 -42.01 18.14 19.97
CA ASP A 32 -40.94 18.53 19.02
C ASP A 32 -41.38 19.69 18.09
N ASN A 33 -42.71 19.97 17.98
CA ASN A 33 -43.25 21.04 17.14
C ASN A 33 -43.29 22.37 17.90
N ILE A 34 -42.13 22.93 18.17
CA ILE A 34 -41.92 24.17 18.93
C ILE A 34 -42.40 25.37 18.10
N VAL A 35 -43.31 26.18 18.65
CA VAL A 35 -43.71 27.44 18.01
C VAL A 35 -42.57 28.43 18.01
N LEU A 36 -42.14 28.86 16.85
CA LEU A 36 -41.05 29.83 16.67
C LEU A 36 -41.53 31.24 17.10
N GLN A 37 -40.64 31.95 17.79
CA GLN A 37 -40.83 33.33 18.17
C GLN A 37 -39.85 34.27 17.43
N LYS A 38 -40.12 35.57 17.52
CA LYS A 38 -39.24 36.57 16.95
C LYS A 38 -37.86 36.44 17.60
N ASP A 39 -36.81 36.53 16.76
CA ASP A 39 -35.40 36.45 17.14
C ASP A 39 -34.92 35.04 17.62
N ASP A 40 -35.76 33.99 17.43
CA ASP A 40 -35.29 32.61 17.58
C ASP A 40 -34.26 32.23 16.50
N CYS A 41 -33.20 31.57 16.92
CA CYS A 41 -32.20 31.00 16.02
C CYS A 41 -32.31 29.47 16.02
N VAL A 42 -32.68 28.89 14.88
CA VAL A 42 -32.74 27.44 14.69
C VAL A 42 -31.50 26.96 14.00
N GLN A 43 -30.74 26.08 14.66
CA GLN A 43 -29.57 25.43 14.10
C GLN A 43 -29.86 23.97 13.81
N ILE A 44 -29.90 23.62 12.52
CA ILE A 44 -30.01 22.22 12.09
C ILE A 44 -28.59 21.72 11.85
N ARG A 45 -28.19 20.68 12.60
CA ARG A 45 -26.90 20.04 12.46
C ARG A 45 -27.05 18.79 11.60
N GLU A 46 -26.13 18.60 10.68
CA GLU A 46 -26.04 17.35 9.95
C GLU A 46 -25.73 16.20 10.92
N ILE A 47 -26.45 15.08 10.79
CA ILE A 47 -26.14 13.88 11.57
C ILE A 47 -24.95 13.19 10.93
N PRO A 48 -23.76 13.16 11.56
CA PRO A 48 -22.55 12.60 10.96
C PRO A 48 -22.74 11.16 10.44
N LYS A 49 -23.63 10.38 11.05
CA LYS A 49 -23.96 9.02 10.62
C LYS A 49 -24.58 8.96 9.21
N TYR A 50 -25.35 9.95 8.80
CA TYR A 50 -25.96 10.00 7.47
C TYR A 50 -24.94 10.32 6.38
N ALA A 51 -24.09 11.30 6.61
CA ALA A 51 -22.99 11.64 5.69
C ALA A 51 -22.02 10.47 5.55
N GLN A 52 -21.69 9.78 6.65
CA GLN A 52 -20.86 8.58 6.63
C GLN A 52 -21.53 7.42 5.87
N ALA A 53 -22.86 7.21 6.01
CA ALA A 53 -23.58 6.17 5.27
C ALA A 53 -23.55 6.43 3.76
N LEU A 54 -23.69 7.68 3.31
CA LEU A 54 -23.62 8.06 1.90
C LEU A 54 -22.19 7.92 1.33
N ALA A 55 -21.17 8.09 2.17
CA ALA A 55 -19.77 7.97 1.79
C ALA A 55 -19.26 6.51 1.76
N ARG A 56 -20.02 5.55 2.33
CA ARG A 56 -19.62 4.14 2.39
C ARG A 56 -19.75 3.46 1.05
N ARG A 57 -18.72 3.67 0.21
CA ARG A 57 -18.63 3.04 -1.12
C ARG A 57 -17.23 2.45 -1.28
N MET A 58 -17.17 1.33 -2.00
CA MET A 58 -15.94 0.74 -2.50
C MET A 58 -16.05 0.45 -3.99
N SER A 59 -14.92 0.33 -4.68
CA SER A 59 -14.87 -0.04 -6.09
C SER A 59 -14.34 -1.45 -6.28
N LEU A 60 -15.01 -2.22 -7.14
CA LEU A 60 -14.52 -3.48 -7.69
C LEU A 60 -14.16 -3.26 -9.15
N GLU A 61 -12.91 -3.55 -9.53
CA GLU A 61 -12.39 -3.27 -10.87
C GLU A 61 -11.74 -4.53 -11.47
N GLY A 62 -11.80 -4.68 -12.79
CA GLY A 62 -11.24 -5.82 -13.53
C GLY A 62 -12.18 -7.02 -13.57
N GLU A 63 -11.65 -8.20 -13.34
CA GLU A 63 -12.28 -9.50 -13.62
C GLU A 63 -13.33 -9.91 -12.55
N PHE A 64 -14.36 -9.10 -12.39
CA PHE A 64 -15.60 -9.43 -11.67
C PHE A 64 -16.74 -9.64 -12.66
N VAL A 65 -17.73 -10.46 -12.30
CA VAL A 65 -18.92 -10.63 -13.14
C VAL A 65 -19.67 -9.31 -13.32
N PHE A 66 -19.78 -8.52 -12.24
CA PHE A 66 -20.34 -7.16 -12.27
C PHE A 66 -19.37 -6.18 -11.61
N PRO A 67 -18.35 -5.68 -12.34
CA PRO A 67 -17.47 -4.65 -11.81
C PRO A 67 -18.22 -3.34 -11.61
N GLY A 68 -17.79 -2.52 -10.64
CA GLY A 68 -18.42 -1.22 -10.37
C GLY A 68 -18.26 -0.74 -8.93
N THR A 69 -19.00 0.30 -8.59
CA THR A 69 -19.01 0.89 -7.25
C THR A 69 -20.17 0.35 -6.42
N TYR A 70 -19.86 -0.19 -5.26
CA TYR A 70 -20.80 -0.82 -4.34
C TYR A 70 -20.90 -0.01 -3.05
N SER A 71 -22.12 0.24 -2.62
CA SER A 71 -22.37 0.75 -1.26
C SER A 71 -22.35 -0.42 -0.28
N PHE A 72 -21.88 -0.16 0.93
CA PHE A 72 -21.78 -1.18 1.98
C PHE A 72 -22.26 -0.64 3.34
N SER A 73 -22.70 -1.56 4.21
CA SER A 73 -23.14 -1.29 5.57
C SER A 73 -21.97 -1.20 6.54
N GLU A 74 -22.17 -0.60 7.72
CA GLU A 74 -21.15 -0.57 8.77
C GLU A 74 -20.81 -1.98 9.24
N GLY A 75 -19.53 -2.31 9.27
CA GLY A 75 -19.04 -3.65 9.63
C GLY A 75 -19.12 -4.67 8.51
N GLU A 76 -19.61 -4.32 7.32
CA GLU A 76 -19.65 -5.23 6.17
C GLU A 76 -18.26 -5.62 5.74
N ARG A 77 -18.10 -6.87 5.31
CA ARG A 77 -16.83 -7.46 4.94
C ARG A 77 -16.68 -7.57 3.43
N LEU A 78 -15.43 -7.74 2.99
CA LEU A 78 -15.05 -7.82 1.59
C LEU A 78 -15.78 -8.93 0.84
N SER A 79 -15.90 -10.12 1.45
CA SER A 79 -16.58 -11.29 0.88
C SER A 79 -18.02 -11.00 0.45
N SER A 80 -18.78 -10.26 1.28
CA SER A 80 -20.17 -9.91 1.00
C SER A 80 -20.32 -9.07 -0.28
N VAL A 81 -19.39 -8.13 -0.51
CA VAL A 81 -19.44 -7.28 -1.71
C VAL A 81 -19.00 -8.07 -2.95
N ILE A 82 -18.02 -8.95 -2.84
CA ILE A 82 -17.61 -9.84 -3.94
C ILE A 82 -18.78 -10.75 -4.33
N GLU A 83 -19.50 -11.32 -3.37
CA GLU A 83 -20.67 -12.15 -3.63
C GLU A 83 -21.76 -11.37 -4.37
N ARG A 84 -22.08 -10.14 -3.94
CA ARG A 84 -23.04 -9.26 -4.63
C ARG A 84 -22.61 -8.87 -6.05
N ALA A 85 -21.30 -8.84 -6.29
CA ALA A 85 -20.72 -8.63 -7.63
C ALA A 85 -20.75 -9.89 -8.51
N GLY A 86 -21.36 -10.98 -8.05
CA GLY A 86 -21.42 -12.25 -8.79
C GLY A 86 -20.15 -13.06 -8.76
N GLY A 87 -19.16 -12.67 -7.93
CA GLY A 87 -17.86 -13.32 -7.87
C GLY A 87 -16.90 -12.86 -8.96
N LEU A 88 -15.88 -13.69 -9.20
CA LEU A 88 -14.84 -13.47 -10.21
C LEU A 88 -15.18 -14.17 -11.53
N THR A 89 -14.66 -13.67 -12.65
CA THR A 89 -14.75 -14.31 -13.95
C THR A 89 -13.79 -15.51 -14.04
N GLU A 90 -13.94 -16.33 -15.08
CA GLU A 90 -13.02 -17.46 -15.33
C GLU A 90 -11.60 -17.01 -15.73
N GLU A 91 -11.46 -15.78 -16.25
CA GLU A 91 -10.17 -15.19 -16.64
C GLU A 91 -9.46 -14.48 -15.46
N ALA A 92 -10.13 -14.35 -14.32
CA ALA A 92 -9.60 -13.67 -13.15
C ALA A 92 -8.31 -14.32 -12.61
N TYR A 93 -7.39 -13.50 -12.16
CA TYR A 93 -6.18 -13.93 -11.46
C TYR A 93 -6.18 -13.50 -9.98
N PRO A 94 -6.80 -14.29 -9.09
CA PRO A 94 -6.93 -13.95 -7.68
C PRO A 94 -5.60 -13.75 -6.96
N SER A 95 -4.54 -14.50 -7.36
CA SER A 95 -3.19 -14.36 -6.80
C SER A 95 -2.53 -13.01 -7.12
N GLY A 96 -3.03 -12.29 -8.13
CA GLY A 96 -2.55 -10.96 -8.50
C GLY A 96 -3.41 -9.82 -7.96
N THR A 97 -4.29 -10.10 -6.99
CA THR A 97 -5.21 -9.10 -6.45
C THR A 97 -4.50 -7.89 -5.84
N VAL A 98 -5.01 -6.71 -6.17
CA VAL A 98 -4.57 -5.44 -5.60
C VAL A 98 -5.71 -4.85 -4.76
N PHE A 99 -5.48 -4.71 -3.46
CA PHE A 99 -6.41 -4.02 -2.56
C PHE A 99 -5.80 -2.68 -2.13
N LEU A 100 -6.52 -1.59 -2.38
CA LEU A 100 -6.09 -0.24 -2.05
C LEU A 100 -7.00 0.35 -0.98
N ARG A 101 -6.39 0.97 0.04
CA ARG A 101 -7.10 1.61 1.15
C ARG A 101 -6.51 2.98 1.45
N GLU A 102 -7.35 4.01 1.48
CA GLU A 102 -6.89 5.39 1.69
C GLU A 102 -6.21 5.58 3.05
N SER A 103 -6.71 4.95 4.11
CA SER A 103 -6.05 5.02 5.43
C SER A 103 -4.65 4.40 5.44
N VAL A 104 -4.40 3.38 4.62
CA VAL A 104 -3.06 2.78 4.47
C VAL A 104 -2.15 3.70 3.65
N LYS A 105 -2.70 4.33 2.61
CA LYS A 105 -1.97 5.31 1.79
C LYS A 105 -1.50 6.50 2.63
N GLU A 106 -2.34 6.97 3.56
CA GLU A 106 -1.98 8.04 4.48
C GLU A 106 -0.82 7.62 5.40
N ILE A 107 -0.90 6.43 6.02
CA ILE A 107 0.18 5.86 6.83
C ILE A 107 1.48 5.72 6.02
N GLN A 108 1.38 5.24 4.77
CA GLN A 108 2.54 5.13 3.88
C GLN A 108 3.14 6.51 3.58
N ARG A 109 2.29 7.54 3.39
CA ARG A 109 2.73 8.92 3.16
C ARG A 109 3.50 9.47 4.37
N GLU A 110 2.95 9.30 5.56
CA GLU A 110 3.60 9.74 6.81
C GLU A 110 4.96 9.05 7.01
N ARG A 111 4.99 7.73 6.84
CA ARG A 111 6.24 6.95 6.97
C ARG A 111 7.30 7.36 5.94
N LYS A 112 6.87 7.63 4.71
CA LYS A 112 7.75 8.14 3.65
C LYS A 112 8.35 9.49 4.03
N GLU A 113 7.56 10.43 4.53
CA GLU A 113 8.04 11.74 4.96
C GLU A 113 9.01 11.62 6.15
N GLU A 114 8.70 10.81 7.15
CA GLU A 114 9.61 10.54 8.27
C GLU A 114 10.95 10.01 7.79
N TYR A 115 10.93 9.12 6.80
CA TYR A 115 12.15 8.54 6.24
C TYR A 115 12.95 9.55 5.42
N ILE A 116 12.29 10.36 4.58
CA ILE A 116 12.94 11.45 3.83
C ILE A 116 13.62 12.41 4.80
N ASN A 117 12.92 12.85 5.85
CA ASN A 117 13.46 13.76 6.87
C ASN A 117 14.70 13.17 7.57
N ARG A 118 14.71 11.85 7.83
CA ARG A 118 15.86 11.15 8.39
C ARG A 118 17.04 11.16 7.43
N LEU A 119 16.81 10.83 6.15
CA LEU A 119 17.86 10.85 5.12
C LEU A 119 18.43 12.25 4.92
N GLU A 120 17.63 13.30 4.92
CA GLU A 120 18.07 14.68 4.80
C GLU A 120 18.94 15.09 5.98
N LYS A 121 18.56 14.71 7.20
CA LYS A 121 19.38 14.93 8.39
C LYS A 121 20.72 14.22 8.29
N ASP A 122 20.73 12.98 7.82
CA ASP A 122 21.97 12.22 7.59
C ASP A 122 22.86 12.90 6.55
N ILE A 123 22.28 13.42 5.45
CA ILE A 123 23.00 14.16 4.40
C ILE A 123 23.65 15.42 4.98
N LEU A 124 22.94 16.18 5.80
CA LEU A 124 23.44 17.38 6.46
C LEU A 124 24.59 17.04 7.41
N THR A 125 24.44 16.03 8.26
CA THR A 125 25.46 15.59 9.21
C THR A 125 26.73 15.10 8.50
N MET A 126 26.58 14.34 7.40
CA MET A 126 27.71 13.89 6.60
C MET A 126 28.40 15.06 5.90
N GLY A 127 27.66 16.07 5.43
CA GLY A 127 28.20 17.27 4.81
C GLY A 127 29.07 18.09 5.76
N THR A 128 28.67 18.23 7.03
CA THR A 128 29.45 18.95 8.05
C THR A 128 30.74 18.19 8.45
N LEU A 129 30.63 16.88 8.67
CA LEU A 129 31.77 16.04 9.00
C LEU A 129 32.85 16.01 7.88
N SER A 130 32.43 16.12 6.61
CA SER A 130 33.33 16.13 5.47
C SER A 130 34.22 17.36 5.39
N LEU A 131 33.78 18.49 5.92
CA LEU A 131 34.55 19.72 5.97
C LEU A 131 35.64 19.69 7.04
N GLU A 132 35.44 18.90 8.10
CA GLU A 132 36.37 18.84 9.25
C GLU A 132 37.40 17.70 9.13
N THR A 133 37.11 16.63 8.39
CA THR A 133 37.92 15.39 8.42
C THR A 133 38.51 14.94 7.08
N ALA A 134 38.31 15.69 6.00
CA ALA A 134 38.87 15.35 4.68
C ALA A 134 40.40 15.55 4.64
N LEU A 135 41.12 14.57 5.20
CA LEU A 135 42.60 14.54 5.17
C LEU A 135 43.16 13.95 3.87
N ASP A 136 42.31 13.28 3.05
CA ASP A 136 42.74 12.63 1.79
C ASP A 136 41.76 13.03 0.65
N PRO A 137 42.30 13.53 -0.50
CA PRO A 137 41.49 13.89 -1.66
C PRO A 137 40.62 12.74 -2.22
N SER A 138 41.08 11.49 -2.13
CA SER A 138 40.35 10.32 -2.59
C SER A 138 39.08 10.05 -1.73
N GLN A 139 39.17 10.28 -0.43
CA GLN A 139 38.04 10.17 0.49
C GLN A 139 37.01 11.28 0.26
N ALA A 140 37.46 12.49 -0.05
CA ALA A 140 36.58 13.62 -0.36
C ALA A 140 35.73 13.35 -1.62
N VAL A 141 36.31 12.80 -2.68
CA VAL A 141 35.58 12.42 -3.91
C VAL A 141 34.55 11.36 -3.64
N LEU A 142 34.89 10.32 -2.87
CA LEU A 142 34.00 9.23 -2.53
C LEU A 142 32.83 9.70 -1.67
N LEU A 143 33.10 10.60 -0.73
CA LEU A 143 32.07 11.20 0.11
C LEU A 143 31.11 12.09 -0.71
N GLN A 144 31.65 12.90 -1.61
CA GLN A 144 30.83 13.72 -2.52
C GLN A 144 29.92 12.86 -3.41
N GLN A 145 30.43 11.74 -3.94
CA GLN A 145 29.65 10.78 -4.71
C GLN A 145 28.53 10.15 -3.85
N THR A 146 28.82 9.79 -2.60
CA THR A 146 27.81 9.25 -1.67
C THR A 146 26.73 10.28 -1.36
N LEU A 147 27.10 11.53 -1.13
CA LEU A 147 26.13 12.61 -0.88
C LEU A 147 25.25 12.87 -2.11
N SER A 148 25.81 12.84 -3.32
CA SER A 148 25.04 13.01 -4.56
C SER A 148 24.04 11.87 -4.75
N THR A 149 24.44 10.62 -4.52
CA THR A 149 23.57 9.45 -4.60
C THR A 149 22.43 9.51 -3.58
N LYS A 150 22.71 9.93 -2.33
CA LYS A 150 21.67 10.11 -1.31
C LYS A 150 20.68 11.22 -1.67
N LYS A 151 21.16 12.34 -2.21
CA LYS A 151 20.28 13.42 -2.69
C LYS A 151 19.37 12.96 -3.84
N GLU A 152 19.92 12.19 -4.77
CA GLU A 152 19.12 11.60 -5.87
C GLU A 152 18.05 10.64 -5.32
N LEU A 153 18.40 9.81 -4.34
CA LEU A 153 17.44 8.94 -3.68
C LEU A 153 16.31 9.72 -3.02
N VAL A 154 16.63 10.79 -2.27
CA VAL A 154 15.61 11.67 -1.66
C VAL A 154 14.69 12.26 -2.73
N ALA A 155 15.25 12.71 -3.86
CA ALA A 155 14.45 13.24 -4.96
C ALA A 155 13.50 12.18 -5.55
N LYS A 156 13.98 10.96 -5.78
CA LYS A 156 13.16 9.83 -6.26
C LYS A 156 12.07 9.46 -5.25
N LEU A 157 12.40 9.42 -3.95
CA LEU A 157 11.42 9.16 -2.90
C LEU A 157 10.33 10.23 -2.84
N ARG A 158 10.70 11.51 -2.97
CA ARG A 158 9.71 12.59 -3.00
C ARG A 158 8.77 12.48 -4.20
N ALA A 159 9.29 12.08 -5.35
CA ALA A 159 8.50 11.88 -6.57
C ALA A 159 7.58 10.65 -6.51
N SER A 160 7.89 9.64 -5.68
CA SER A 160 7.05 8.45 -5.55
C SER A 160 5.72 8.77 -4.85
N VAL A 161 4.64 8.15 -5.33
CA VAL A 161 3.29 8.33 -4.76
C VAL A 161 2.90 7.07 -4.01
N PRO A 162 2.60 7.16 -2.69
CA PRO A 162 2.06 6.03 -1.95
C PRO A 162 0.74 5.54 -2.55
N THR A 163 0.61 4.26 -2.74
CA THR A 163 -0.57 3.65 -3.38
C THR A 163 -1.67 3.26 -2.38
N GLY A 164 -1.30 3.03 -1.12
CA GLY A 164 -2.22 2.47 -0.13
C GLY A 164 -2.45 0.98 -0.29
N ARG A 165 -1.56 0.28 -1.03
CA ARG A 165 -1.69 -1.16 -1.27
C ARG A 165 -1.59 -1.94 0.04
N MET A 166 -2.53 -2.86 0.21
CA MET A 166 -2.58 -3.83 1.31
C MET A 166 -2.69 -5.24 0.71
N VAL A 167 -1.92 -6.18 1.24
CA VAL A 167 -1.99 -7.57 0.77
C VAL A 167 -3.26 -8.22 1.28
N VAL A 168 -4.09 -8.71 0.37
CA VAL A 168 -5.31 -9.48 0.63
C VAL A 168 -5.27 -10.72 -0.25
N LYS A 169 -5.44 -11.89 0.36
CA LYS A 169 -5.49 -13.15 -0.39
C LYS A 169 -6.94 -13.54 -0.64
N ILE A 170 -7.34 -13.54 -1.90
CA ILE A 170 -8.66 -13.98 -2.34
C ILE A 170 -8.57 -15.20 -3.27
N SER A 171 -7.52 -16.02 -3.10
CA SER A 171 -7.24 -17.18 -3.97
C SER A 171 -8.42 -18.16 -4.06
N ASP A 172 -9.24 -18.23 -3.03
CA ASP A 172 -10.53 -18.92 -3.07
C ASP A 172 -11.60 -18.01 -2.44
N VAL A 173 -12.49 -17.48 -3.29
CA VAL A 173 -13.59 -16.60 -2.87
C VAL A 173 -14.53 -17.31 -1.89
N MET A 174 -14.72 -18.63 -2.03
CA MET A 174 -15.57 -19.41 -1.13
C MET A 174 -14.97 -19.55 0.27
N LEU A 175 -13.66 -19.56 0.41
CA LEU A 175 -12.95 -19.64 1.69
C LEU A 175 -12.68 -18.27 2.33
N LEU A 176 -12.88 -17.19 1.57
CA LEU A 176 -12.61 -15.82 2.06
C LEU A 176 -13.37 -15.51 3.37
N PRO A 177 -14.69 -15.82 3.53
CA PRO A 177 -15.43 -15.52 4.76
C PRO A 177 -14.86 -16.13 6.04
N SER A 178 -14.04 -17.17 5.92
CA SER A 178 -13.40 -17.88 7.04
C SER A 178 -11.95 -17.47 7.26
N SER A 179 -11.43 -16.52 6.47
CA SER A 179 -10.05 -16.12 6.50
C SER A 179 -9.82 -14.78 7.18
N ASP A 180 -8.60 -14.56 7.67
CA ASP A 180 -8.15 -13.27 8.20
C ASP A 180 -8.09 -12.16 7.11
N TYR A 181 -8.17 -12.54 5.84
CA TYR A 181 -8.18 -11.63 4.69
C TYR A 181 -9.57 -11.10 4.36
N ASP A 182 -10.63 -11.62 5.00
CA ASP A 182 -11.97 -11.05 4.88
C ASP A 182 -12.09 -9.78 5.71
N VAL A 183 -11.52 -8.71 5.19
CA VAL A 183 -11.39 -7.43 5.89
C VAL A 183 -12.72 -6.68 5.98
N VAL A 184 -12.91 -5.98 7.10
CA VAL A 184 -14.01 -5.01 7.24
C VAL A 184 -13.74 -3.84 6.30
N LEU A 185 -14.73 -3.47 5.52
CA LEU A 185 -14.65 -2.42 4.50
C LEU A 185 -14.56 -1.02 5.11
N LYS A 186 -13.84 -0.15 4.41
CA LYS A 186 -13.76 1.29 4.72
C LYS A 186 -14.13 2.11 3.48
N PRO A 187 -14.65 3.33 3.67
CA PRO A 187 -14.95 4.24 2.56
C PRO A 187 -13.72 4.47 1.68
N GLY A 188 -13.90 4.37 0.36
CA GLY A 188 -12.84 4.54 -0.62
C GLY A 188 -11.97 3.31 -0.86
N ASP A 189 -12.26 2.15 -0.24
CA ASP A 189 -11.58 0.90 -0.56
C ASP A 189 -11.77 0.55 -2.05
N ARG A 190 -10.71 0.04 -2.67
CA ARG A 190 -10.72 -0.44 -4.05
C ARG A 190 -10.10 -1.82 -4.12
N LEU A 191 -10.78 -2.74 -4.80
CA LEU A 191 -10.29 -4.08 -5.10
C LEU A 191 -10.17 -4.23 -6.62
N ILE A 192 -8.97 -4.58 -7.07
CA ILE A 192 -8.65 -4.74 -8.49
C ILE A 192 -8.19 -6.18 -8.69
N VAL A 193 -8.84 -6.90 -9.59
CA VAL A 193 -8.46 -8.26 -9.99
C VAL A 193 -8.20 -8.26 -11.48
N GLY A 194 -6.95 -8.41 -11.87
CA GLY A 194 -6.57 -8.46 -13.29
C GLY A 194 -6.74 -9.86 -13.89
N LYS A 195 -6.47 -9.95 -15.19
CA LYS A 195 -6.33 -11.23 -15.89
C LYS A 195 -5.04 -11.92 -15.47
N LYS A 196 -4.98 -13.24 -15.70
CA LYS A 196 -3.78 -14.00 -15.41
C LYS A 196 -2.65 -13.60 -16.37
N PRO A 197 -1.52 -13.06 -15.87
CA PRO A 197 -0.36 -12.80 -16.70
C PRO A 197 0.20 -14.09 -17.29
N ASP A 198 0.90 -13.99 -18.40
CA ASP A 198 1.61 -15.10 -19.04
C ASP A 198 3.13 -15.06 -18.83
N SER A 199 3.61 -14.06 -18.10
CA SER A 199 5.03 -13.77 -17.96
C SER A 199 5.50 -13.67 -16.51
N VAL A 200 6.80 -13.90 -16.34
CA VAL A 200 7.62 -13.60 -15.17
C VAL A 200 8.64 -12.54 -15.56
N ASN A 201 8.83 -11.53 -14.75
CA ASN A 201 9.78 -10.46 -15.06
C ASN A 201 11.10 -10.68 -14.33
N VAL A 202 12.22 -10.42 -15.01
CA VAL A 202 13.56 -10.38 -14.41
C VAL A 202 14.19 -9.04 -14.70
N MET A 203 14.50 -8.28 -13.65
CA MET A 203 15.01 -6.91 -13.77
C MET A 203 16.18 -6.60 -12.83
N GLY A 204 16.88 -5.50 -13.13
CA GLY A 204 18.03 -5.03 -12.37
C GLY A 204 19.35 -5.48 -12.97
N GLU A 205 20.34 -5.81 -12.15
CA GLU A 205 21.71 -6.14 -12.55
C GLU A 205 21.83 -7.59 -13.09
N VAL A 206 21.17 -7.85 -14.21
CA VAL A 206 21.29 -9.08 -15.02
C VAL A 206 21.76 -8.74 -16.42
N TYR A 207 22.33 -9.71 -17.17
CA TYR A 207 22.88 -9.43 -18.49
C TYR A 207 21.82 -9.03 -19.52
N ASN A 208 20.59 -9.58 -19.41
CA ASN A 208 19.50 -9.27 -20.34
C ASN A 208 18.17 -9.16 -19.58
N PRO A 209 17.88 -8.00 -18.92
CA PRO A 209 16.59 -7.81 -18.25
C PRO A 209 15.44 -8.00 -19.23
N ASN A 210 14.48 -8.89 -18.88
CA ASN A 210 13.40 -9.23 -19.80
C ASN A 210 12.16 -9.79 -19.06
N ALA A 211 11.02 -9.75 -19.75
CA ALA A 211 9.83 -10.54 -19.42
C ALA A 211 9.93 -11.90 -20.14
N LEU A 212 9.75 -12.98 -19.40
CA LEU A 212 9.88 -14.35 -19.89
C LEU A 212 8.54 -15.07 -19.72
N LEU A 213 8.15 -15.88 -20.70
CA LEU A 213 6.94 -16.70 -20.58
C LEU A 213 7.00 -17.59 -19.33
N VAL A 214 5.89 -17.67 -18.63
CA VAL A 214 5.80 -18.51 -17.44
C VAL A 214 5.74 -19.99 -17.85
N GLU A 215 6.58 -20.81 -17.25
CA GLU A 215 6.57 -22.25 -17.38
C GLU A 215 6.26 -22.88 -16.01
N LYS A 216 5.27 -23.76 -15.98
CA LYS A 216 4.83 -24.41 -14.73
C LYS A 216 5.97 -25.21 -14.09
N GLY A 217 6.17 -25.01 -12.78
CA GLY A 217 7.19 -25.73 -11.99
C GLY A 217 8.61 -25.24 -12.22
N LYS A 218 8.81 -24.09 -12.86
CA LYS A 218 10.13 -23.47 -13.01
C LYS A 218 10.43 -22.51 -11.88
N ASP A 219 11.68 -22.50 -11.46
CA ASP A 219 12.17 -21.79 -10.30
C ASP A 219 12.99 -20.53 -10.66
N VAL A 220 13.36 -19.76 -9.65
CA VAL A 220 14.21 -18.56 -9.76
C VAL A 220 15.50 -18.85 -10.50
N GLY A 221 16.15 -20.00 -10.23
CA GLY A 221 17.40 -20.39 -10.88
C GLY A 221 17.25 -20.55 -12.39
N TYR A 222 16.14 -21.17 -12.83
CA TYR A 222 15.81 -21.31 -14.23
C TYR A 222 15.68 -19.96 -14.93
N TYR A 223 14.83 -19.05 -14.40
CA TYR A 223 14.60 -17.74 -15.02
C TYR A 223 15.85 -16.86 -15.01
N LEU A 224 16.64 -16.89 -13.94
CA LEU A 224 17.93 -16.20 -13.93
C LEU A 224 18.89 -16.72 -14.99
N SER A 225 18.90 -18.02 -15.28
CA SER A 225 19.74 -18.61 -16.32
C SER A 225 19.38 -18.13 -17.71
N LEU A 226 18.08 -17.96 -18.01
CA LEU A 226 17.58 -17.48 -19.30
C LEU A 226 17.99 -16.04 -19.61
N VAL A 227 18.16 -15.20 -18.59
CA VAL A 227 18.62 -13.81 -18.75
C VAL A 227 20.16 -13.67 -18.66
N GLY A 228 20.88 -14.77 -18.69
CA GLY A 228 22.37 -14.78 -18.60
C GLY A 228 22.91 -14.69 -17.18
N GLY A 229 22.04 -14.68 -16.17
CA GLY A 229 22.40 -14.57 -14.76
C GLY A 229 22.71 -13.14 -14.27
N PRO A 230 23.03 -13.00 -12.99
CA PRO A 230 23.44 -11.72 -12.40
C PRO A 230 24.81 -11.24 -12.90
N THR A 231 24.93 -9.94 -13.20
CA THR A 231 26.20 -9.32 -13.61
C THR A 231 27.24 -9.32 -12.48
N ASP A 232 28.46 -8.88 -12.79
CA ASP A 232 29.53 -8.74 -11.77
C ASP A 232 29.25 -7.60 -10.77
N THR A 233 28.44 -6.62 -11.18
CA THR A 233 28.01 -5.51 -10.33
C THR A 233 26.80 -5.85 -9.47
N ALA A 234 26.20 -7.03 -9.66
CA ALA A 234 25.02 -7.48 -8.91
C ALA A 234 25.35 -7.86 -7.46
N ASP A 235 24.46 -7.50 -6.53
CA ASP A 235 24.48 -8.05 -5.17
C ASP A 235 23.78 -9.42 -5.11
N LYS A 236 24.55 -10.47 -5.44
CA LYS A 236 24.07 -11.87 -5.47
C LYS A 236 23.53 -12.38 -4.11
N LYS A 237 23.72 -11.62 -3.02
CA LYS A 237 23.24 -11.95 -1.67
C LYS A 237 21.89 -11.29 -1.33
N GLN A 238 21.48 -10.31 -2.13
CA GLN A 238 20.28 -9.52 -1.88
C GLN A 238 19.28 -9.57 -3.04
N LEU A 239 19.03 -10.76 -3.57
CA LEU A 239 17.96 -10.95 -4.54
C LEU A 239 16.59 -10.91 -3.85
N TYR A 240 15.60 -10.45 -4.60
CA TYR A 240 14.20 -10.37 -4.15
C TYR A 240 13.28 -11.01 -5.19
N ILE A 241 12.23 -11.64 -4.71
CA ILE A 241 11.06 -11.99 -5.51
C ILE A 241 9.93 -11.09 -5.06
N VAL A 242 9.29 -10.44 -6.00
CA VAL A 242 8.06 -9.72 -5.82
C VAL A 242 6.96 -10.56 -6.38
N LYS A 243 6.07 -11.06 -5.53
CA LYS A 243 4.90 -11.82 -5.95
C LYS A 243 3.85 -10.91 -6.57
N ALA A 244 2.99 -11.48 -7.41
CA ALA A 244 1.91 -10.74 -8.05
C ALA A 244 0.98 -10.02 -7.05
N ASP A 245 0.78 -10.57 -5.84
CA ASP A 245 0.02 -9.93 -4.75
C ASP A 245 0.76 -8.78 -4.06
N GLY A 246 2.03 -8.54 -4.41
CA GLY A 246 2.90 -7.53 -3.82
C GLY A 246 3.66 -7.99 -2.59
N THR A 247 3.58 -9.25 -2.20
CA THR A 247 4.46 -9.80 -1.17
C THR A 247 5.89 -9.94 -1.66
N VAL A 248 6.86 -9.90 -0.74
CA VAL A 248 8.28 -9.91 -1.05
C VAL A 248 8.99 -11.01 -0.32
N ILE A 249 9.74 -11.77 -1.06
CA ILE A 249 10.64 -12.78 -0.54
C ILE A 249 12.08 -12.32 -0.77
N SER A 250 12.87 -12.20 0.29
CA SER A 250 14.27 -11.79 0.21
C SER A 250 15.20 -12.98 0.45
N LYS A 251 16.21 -13.13 -0.43
CA LYS A 251 17.26 -14.14 -0.26
C LYS A 251 18.00 -14.01 1.08
N LYS A 252 18.08 -12.81 1.65
CA LYS A 252 18.73 -12.56 2.94
C LYS A 252 18.01 -13.19 4.12
N GLN A 253 16.74 -13.58 3.97
CA GLN A 253 15.97 -14.27 5.02
C GLN A 253 16.35 -15.75 5.16
N GLU A 254 17.11 -16.32 4.22
CA GLU A 254 17.73 -17.65 4.32
C GLU A 254 18.78 -17.71 5.46
N LYS A 255 18.39 -17.51 6.72
CA LYS A 255 19.34 -17.55 7.85
C LYS A 255 19.76 -18.96 8.29
N PHE A 256 19.08 -20.00 7.80
CA PHE A 256 19.36 -21.40 8.15
C PHE A 256 19.28 -22.30 6.91
N GLY A 257 20.22 -22.16 6.03
CA GLY A 257 20.71 -22.99 4.90
C GLY A 257 19.89 -24.12 4.28
N LEU A 258 18.82 -24.61 4.87
CA LEU A 258 18.02 -25.74 4.38
C LEU A 258 16.52 -25.59 4.64
N PHE A 259 16.09 -24.64 5.46
CA PHE A 259 14.68 -24.44 5.77
C PHE A 259 14.28 -22.99 5.50
N ASN A 260 13.36 -22.79 4.60
CA ASN A 260 12.66 -21.53 4.41
C ASN A 260 11.30 -21.60 5.09
N TRP A 261 11.00 -20.63 5.95
CA TRP A 261 9.66 -20.46 6.46
C TRP A 261 8.82 -19.76 5.40
N ASP A 262 7.91 -20.51 4.79
CA ASP A 262 6.91 -19.93 3.92
C ASP A 262 5.86 -19.24 4.78
N MET A 263 5.93 -17.88 4.83
CA MET A 263 4.96 -17.06 5.54
C MET A 263 3.57 -17.15 4.92
N LEU A 264 3.45 -17.55 3.65
CA LEU A 264 2.20 -17.58 2.92
C LEU A 264 1.41 -18.84 3.22
N GLU A 265 2.11 -19.97 3.36
CA GLU A 265 1.50 -21.27 3.65
C GLU A 265 1.70 -21.71 5.10
N ASN A 266 2.35 -20.86 5.92
CA ASN A 266 2.65 -21.11 7.33
C ASN A 266 3.33 -22.48 7.55
N ARG A 267 4.23 -22.86 6.62
CA ARG A 267 4.97 -24.11 6.63
C ARG A 267 6.46 -23.95 6.35
N TRP A 268 7.25 -24.90 6.83
CA TRP A 268 8.67 -25.01 6.48
C TRP A 268 8.80 -25.64 5.08
N THR A 269 9.44 -24.95 4.15
CA THR A 269 9.81 -25.48 2.82
C THR A 269 11.30 -25.79 2.78
N TRP A 270 11.63 -26.91 2.13
CA TRP A 270 13.01 -27.30 1.88
C TRP A 270 13.45 -26.68 0.55
N GLY A 271 14.57 -26.00 0.56
CA GLY A 271 15.18 -25.48 -0.68
C GLY A 271 15.87 -24.15 -0.49
N SER A 272 16.76 -23.82 -1.45
CA SER A 272 17.41 -22.52 -1.52
C SER A 272 16.44 -21.48 -2.15
N PHE A 273 16.74 -20.19 -2.00
CA PHE A 273 16.02 -19.12 -2.69
C PHE A 273 15.89 -19.38 -4.20
N ASN A 274 16.92 -19.96 -4.81
CA ASN A 274 16.92 -20.25 -6.24
C ASN A 274 15.93 -21.39 -6.63
N SER A 275 15.48 -22.21 -5.66
CA SER A 275 14.53 -23.31 -5.90
C SER A 275 13.07 -22.89 -5.65
N ILE A 276 12.79 -21.60 -5.39
CA ILE A 276 11.43 -21.10 -5.23
C ILE A 276 10.78 -21.07 -6.61
N GLU A 277 9.65 -21.76 -6.75
CA GLU A 277 8.83 -21.71 -7.96
C GLU A 277 8.18 -20.35 -8.12
N LEU A 278 8.11 -19.88 -9.37
CA LEU A 278 7.52 -18.59 -9.70
C LEU A 278 6.15 -18.78 -10.35
N ASP A 279 5.24 -17.93 -9.91
CA ASP A 279 3.89 -17.82 -10.46
C ASP A 279 3.80 -16.73 -11.54
N PRO A 280 2.77 -16.77 -12.38
CA PRO A 280 2.49 -15.70 -13.33
C PRO A 280 2.46 -14.33 -12.68
N GLY A 281 3.15 -13.33 -13.29
CA GLY A 281 3.24 -11.98 -12.77
C GLY A 281 4.29 -11.75 -11.68
N ASP A 282 5.00 -12.79 -11.24
CA ASP A 282 6.12 -12.64 -10.31
C ASP A 282 7.29 -11.89 -10.96
N THR A 283 8.03 -11.16 -10.14
CA THR A 283 9.19 -10.40 -10.60
C THR A 283 10.42 -10.73 -9.77
N ILE A 284 11.52 -11.13 -10.43
CA ILE A 284 12.84 -11.26 -9.81
C ILE A 284 13.55 -9.91 -9.91
N ILE A 285 14.00 -9.37 -8.78
CA ILE A 285 14.79 -8.15 -8.72
C ILE A 285 16.21 -8.49 -8.28
N VAL A 286 17.18 -8.11 -9.11
CA VAL A 286 18.61 -8.28 -8.86
C VAL A 286 19.21 -6.90 -8.61
N PRO A 287 19.45 -6.49 -7.35
CA PRO A 287 19.98 -5.17 -7.06
C PRO A 287 21.46 -5.06 -7.37
N LYS A 288 21.89 -3.82 -7.59
CA LYS A 288 23.32 -3.47 -7.72
C LYS A 288 24.03 -3.61 -6.38
N LYS A 289 25.23 -4.17 -6.39
CA LYS A 289 26.11 -4.21 -5.23
C LYS A 289 26.59 -2.79 -4.90
N ILE A 290 26.20 -2.30 -3.74
CA ILE A 290 26.71 -1.04 -3.21
C ILE A 290 28.00 -1.36 -2.46
N GLU A 291 29.13 -0.84 -2.92
CA GLU A 291 30.38 -0.98 -2.20
C GLU A 291 30.26 -0.30 -0.83
N LYS A 292 30.45 -1.10 0.22
CA LYS A 292 30.36 -0.61 1.60
C LYS A 292 31.62 0.19 1.91
N ILE A 293 31.50 1.49 1.98
CA ILE A 293 32.48 2.32 2.64
C ILE A 293 32.47 1.90 4.13
N GLY A 294 33.62 1.48 4.67
CA GLY A 294 33.77 0.68 5.91
C GLY A 294 33.14 1.24 7.20
N TRP A 295 32.59 2.46 7.21
CA TRP A 295 31.93 3.09 8.36
C TRP A 295 30.40 3.34 8.17
N LEU A 296 29.85 3.04 6.99
CA LEU A 296 28.40 3.18 6.70
C LEU A 296 27.62 1.92 7.11
N LYS A 297 27.37 1.77 8.40
CA LYS A 297 26.54 0.67 8.96
C LYS A 297 25.02 0.80 8.68
N TYR A 298 24.56 1.84 7.99
CA TYR A 298 23.15 2.23 7.91
C TYR A 298 22.44 1.95 6.58
N THR A 299 22.97 1.10 5.70
CA THR A 299 22.34 0.83 4.39
C THR A 299 21.23 -0.22 4.40
N LYS A 300 20.68 -0.62 5.56
CA LYS A 300 19.60 -1.61 5.62
C LYS A 300 18.28 -1.13 5.02
N ASP A 301 18.05 0.18 5.01
CA ASP A 301 16.73 0.74 4.71
C ASP A 301 16.53 1.14 3.24
N VAL A 302 17.61 1.39 2.49
CA VAL A 302 17.54 1.84 1.08
C VAL A 302 16.95 0.79 0.15
N THR A 303 17.25 -0.48 0.42
CA THR A 303 16.76 -1.59 -0.42
C THR A 303 15.24 -1.80 -0.29
N GLY A 304 14.68 -1.56 0.89
CA GLY A 304 13.23 -1.68 1.13
C GLY A 304 12.41 -0.65 0.36
N ILE A 305 12.95 0.54 0.18
CA ILE A 305 12.26 1.66 -0.47
C ILE A 305 12.37 1.62 -1.99
N LEU A 306 13.54 1.27 -2.52
CA LEU A 306 13.69 1.01 -3.96
C LEU A 306 12.74 -0.11 -4.41
N TYR A 307 12.48 -1.05 -3.53
CA TYR A 307 11.51 -2.10 -3.67
C TYR A 307 10.05 -1.57 -3.72
N GLU A 308 9.62 -0.74 -2.78
CA GLU A 308 8.27 -0.13 -2.82
C GLU A 308 8.05 0.71 -4.09
N ILE A 309 9.10 1.39 -4.58
CA ILE A 309 9.05 2.16 -5.83
C ILE A 309 8.94 1.22 -7.04
N ALA A 310 9.69 0.13 -7.10
CA ALA A 310 9.66 -0.82 -8.21
C ALA A 310 8.32 -1.55 -8.30
N VAL A 311 7.75 -1.94 -7.16
CA VAL A 311 6.44 -2.62 -7.09
C VAL A 311 5.30 -1.69 -7.48
N SER A 312 5.34 -0.42 -7.05
CA SER A 312 4.30 0.54 -7.41
C SER A 312 4.33 0.96 -8.88
N ALA A 313 5.50 0.99 -9.50
CA ALA A 313 5.67 1.40 -10.89
C ALA A 313 5.44 0.27 -11.90
N GLY A 314 5.91 -0.95 -11.62
CA GLY A 314 5.87 -2.05 -12.57
C GLY A 314 4.50 -2.72 -12.68
N VAL A 315 3.87 -3.04 -11.55
CA VAL A 315 2.61 -3.80 -11.54
C VAL A 315 1.40 -2.95 -11.98
N LEU A 316 1.43 -1.63 -11.73
CA LEU A 316 0.33 -0.75 -12.16
C LEU A 316 0.40 -0.40 -13.65
N HIS A 317 1.57 -0.43 -14.28
CA HIS A 317 1.69 -0.09 -15.71
C HIS A 317 1.06 -1.16 -16.62
N GLU A 318 1.16 -2.44 -16.28
CA GLU A 318 0.54 -3.53 -17.06
C GLU A 318 -0.98 -3.63 -16.87
N ILE A 319 -1.51 -3.21 -15.71
CA ILE A 319 -2.96 -3.30 -15.41
C ILE A 319 -3.76 -2.18 -16.07
N PHE A 320 -3.12 -1.04 -16.40
CA PHE A 320 -3.80 0.15 -16.93
C PHE A 320 -3.49 0.49 -18.38
N THR A 321 -2.77 -0.37 -19.12
CA THR A 321 -2.37 -0.11 -20.52
C THR A 321 -3.14 -0.93 -21.57
N ASP A 322 -4.27 -1.55 -21.23
CA ASP A 322 -5.23 -2.12 -22.20
C ASP A 322 -6.59 -1.40 -22.18
#